data_6bf8400bae0e575c0776a38f55df2cc2
#
_entry.id   6bf8400bae0e575c0776a38f55df2cc2
#
_cell.length_a   1.000
_cell.length_b   1.000
_cell.length_c   1.000
_cell.angle_alpha   90.00
_cell.angle_beta   90.00
_cell.angle_gamma   90.00
#
_symmetry.space_group_name_H-M   'P 1'
#
loop_
_entity.id
_entity.type
_entity.pdbx_description
1 polymer ?
#
loop_
_entity_poly.entity_id
_entity_poly.type
_entity_poly.pdbx_seq_one_letter_code
_entity_poly.pdbx_strand_id
1 'polypeptide(L)'
;GEITDDISNKYDEIFNLEREQRNLSGNAKKANQDKVASLRASIEDQSQRADQLIDRAVQELQKVIEVKPDNSNAYNTLGIIYQNKAAALFDKRNATADNDEAAKIDTQAKENLRKAMKNYEKATEIEPDNQSYWRSLFQVYTSLGMNEKAEAAMEKAGM
;
A
#
# COMPACT_ATOMS: atom_id res chain seq x y z
N GLY A 1 4.00 5.65 9.65
CA GLY A 1 3.75 5.82 11.10
C GLY A 1 4.45 4.75 11.91
N GLU A 2 4.28 4.71 13.22
CA GLU A 2 5.04 3.84 14.15
C GLU A 2 5.13 2.36 13.74
N ILE A 3 4.03 1.77 13.23
CA ILE A 3 4.03 0.35 12.80
C ILE A 3 4.91 0.13 11.58
N THR A 4 4.90 1.05 10.64
CA THR A 4 5.69 0.96 9.40
C THR A 4 7.17 1.10 9.69
N ASP A 5 7.52 2.00 10.61
CA ASP A 5 8.91 2.24 11.01
C ASP A 5 9.46 1.04 11.81
N ASP A 6 8.64 0.42 12.68
CA ASP A 6 9.01 -0.78 13.42
C ASP A 6 9.21 -2.00 12.50
N ILE A 7 8.35 -2.19 11.50
CA ILE A 7 8.52 -3.23 10.49
C ILE A 7 9.81 -3.01 9.68
N SER A 8 10.10 -1.77 9.26
CA SER A 8 11.33 -1.44 8.54
C SER A 8 12.57 -1.77 9.35
N ASN A 9 12.61 -1.37 10.62
CA ASN A 9 13.72 -1.67 11.53
C ASN A 9 13.93 -3.19 11.71
N LYS A 10 12.86 -3.98 11.78
CA LYS A 10 12.95 -5.44 11.84
C LYS A 10 13.52 -6.06 10.58
N TYR A 11 13.18 -5.53 9.40
CA TYR A 11 13.79 -6.00 8.14
C TYR A 11 15.29 -5.69 8.10
N ASP A 12 15.73 -4.52 8.56
CA ASP A 12 17.14 -4.17 8.64
C ASP A 12 17.89 -5.09 9.62
N GLU A 13 17.28 -5.43 10.75
CA GLU A 13 17.83 -6.38 11.71
C GLU A 13 17.95 -7.79 11.09
N ILE A 14 16.94 -8.26 10.40
CA ILE A 14 16.96 -9.55 9.68
C ILE A 14 18.09 -9.57 8.66
N PHE A 15 18.24 -8.52 7.85
CA PHE A 15 19.29 -8.41 6.85
C PHE A 15 20.68 -8.52 7.48
N ASN A 16 20.92 -7.82 8.60
CA ASN A 16 22.18 -7.89 9.32
C ASN A 16 22.44 -9.29 9.90
N LEU A 17 21.45 -9.92 10.53
CA LEU A 17 21.54 -11.28 11.07
C LEU A 17 21.82 -12.32 9.98
N GLU A 18 21.16 -12.23 8.83
CA GLU A 18 21.41 -13.14 7.70
C GLU A 18 22.81 -12.97 7.09
N ARG A 19 23.34 -11.75 7.08
CA ARG A 19 24.72 -11.49 6.67
C ARG A 19 25.73 -12.10 7.66
N GLU A 20 25.50 -11.93 8.96
CA GLU A 20 26.34 -12.51 10.02
C GLU A 20 26.29 -14.03 10.03
N GLN A 21 25.15 -14.63 9.71
CA GLN A 21 24.93 -16.08 9.70
C GLN A 21 25.94 -16.83 8.82
N ARG A 22 26.48 -16.18 7.78
CA ARG A 22 27.48 -16.79 6.87
C ARG A 22 28.78 -17.18 7.61
N ASN A 23 29.08 -16.49 8.71
CA ASN A 23 30.30 -16.68 9.52
C ASN A 23 30.04 -17.46 10.81
N LEU A 24 28.79 -17.88 11.08
CA LEU A 24 28.40 -18.58 12.29
C LEU A 24 28.31 -20.09 12.08
N SER A 25 28.56 -20.86 13.14
CA SER A 25 28.43 -22.31 13.17
C SER A 25 27.82 -22.80 14.48
N GLY A 26 27.37 -24.06 14.52
CA GLY A 26 26.85 -24.71 15.72
C GLY A 26 25.70 -23.95 16.38
N ASN A 27 25.73 -23.82 17.69
CA ASN A 27 24.66 -23.20 18.47
C ASN A 27 24.47 -21.70 18.15
N ALA A 28 25.53 -20.97 17.80
CA ALA A 28 25.45 -19.57 17.43
C ALA A 28 24.65 -19.37 16.13
N LYS A 29 24.87 -20.24 15.15
CA LYS A 29 24.10 -20.23 13.91
C LYS A 29 22.61 -20.53 14.16
N LYS A 30 22.30 -21.51 15.01
CA LYS A 30 20.94 -21.85 15.37
C LYS A 30 20.24 -20.69 16.10
N ALA A 31 20.89 -20.07 17.08
CA ALA A 31 20.34 -18.93 17.81
C ALA A 31 20.04 -17.75 16.87
N ASN A 32 20.90 -17.47 15.89
CA ASN A 32 20.69 -16.45 14.87
C ASN A 32 19.47 -16.80 13.98
N GLN A 33 19.34 -18.05 13.53
CA GLN A 33 18.17 -18.51 12.76
C GLN A 33 16.86 -18.39 13.54
N ASP A 34 16.86 -18.76 14.82
CA ASP A 34 15.69 -18.66 15.69
C ASP A 34 15.28 -17.19 15.87
N LYS A 35 16.25 -16.27 15.98
CA LYS A 35 15.99 -14.84 16.06
C LYS A 35 15.37 -14.28 14.76
N VAL A 36 15.94 -14.65 13.60
CA VAL A 36 15.37 -14.28 12.29
C VAL A 36 13.93 -14.81 12.14
N ALA A 37 13.69 -16.06 12.52
CA ALA A 37 12.34 -16.64 12.46
C ALA A 37 11.35 -15.88 13.37
N SER A 38 11.77 -15.50 14.59
CA SER A 38 10.96 -14.71 15.51
C SER A 38 10.64 -13.32 14.97
N LEU A 39 11.62 -12.64 14.38
CA LEU A 39 11.40 -11.32 13.76
C LEU A 39 10.42 -11.41 12.59
N ARG A 40 10.57 -12.41 11.71
CA ARG A 40 9.64 -12.66 10.60
C ARG A 40 8.22 -12.92 11.07
N ALA A 41 8.04 -13.75 12.12
CA ALA A 41 6.73 -14.01 12.72
C ALA A 41 6.11 -12.73 13.32
N SER A 42 6.92 -11.88 13.96
CA SER A 42 6.48 -10.59 14.50
C SER A 42 6.05 -9.61 13.40
N ILE A 43 6.77 -9.56 12.27
CA ILE A 43 6.39 -8.75 11.11
C ILE A 43 5.06 -9.22 10.54
N GLU A 44 4.88 -10.54 10.39
CA GLU A 44 3.64 -11.12 9.87
C GLU A 44 2.44 -10.78 10.76
N ASP A 45 2.56 -10.95 12.09
CA ASP A 45 1.51 -10.58 13.03
C ASP A 45 1.15 -9.09 12.96
N GLN A 46 2.16 -8.21 12.88
CA GLN A 46 1.93 -6.77 12.73
C GLN A 46 1.28 -6.41 11.40
N SER A 47 1.69 -7.04 10.31
CA SER A 47 1.08 -6.83 8.98
C SER A 47 -0.38 -7.27 8.99
N GLN A 48 -0.69 -8.41 9.58
CA GLN A 48 -2.08 -8.89 9.68
C GLN A 48 -2.96 -7.95 10.53
N ARG A 49 -2.43 -7.43 11.63
CA ARG A 49 -3.15 -6.42 12.44
C ARG A 49 -3.37 -5.12 11.69
N ALA A 50 -2.37 -4.67 10.93
CA ALA A 50 -2.50 -3.48 10.10
C ALA A 50 -3.58 -3.67 9.02
N ASP A 51 -3.60 -4.83 8.36
CA ASP A 51 -4.63 -5.17 7.37
C ASP A 51 -6.03 -5.19 7.98
N GLN A 52 -6.21 -5.78 9.16
CA GLN A 52 -7.49 -5.78 9.87
C GLN A 52 -7.97 -4.36 10.21
N LEU A 53 -7.07 -3.48 10.66
CA LEU A 53 -7.41 -2.07 10.94
C LEU A 53 -7.80 -1.32 9.68
N ILE A 54 -7.09 -1.56 8.57
CA ILE A 54 -7.39 -0.97 7.27
C ILE A 54 -8.77 -1.44 6.78
N ASP A 55 -9.07 -2.73 6.88
CA ASP A 55 -10.36 -3.29 6.46
C ASP A 55 -11.51 -2.73 7.29
N ARG A 56 -11.32 -2.55 8.60
CA ARG A 56 -12.30 -1.85 9.45
C ARG A 56 -12.48 -0.40 9.04
N ALA A 57 -11.40 0.32 8.77
CA ALA A 57 -11.47 1.70 8.29
C ALA A 57 -12.24 1.81 6.96
N VAL A 58 -12.01 0.89 6.03
CA VAL A 58 -12.77 0.81 4.76
C VAL A 58 -14.26 0.61 5.03
N GLN A 59 -14.63 -0.33 5.92
CA GLN A 59 -16.03 -0.58 6.27
C GLN A 59 -16.70 0.65 6.89
N GLU A 60 -16.03 1.33 7.82
CA GLU A 60 -16.58 2.54 8.44
C GLU A 60 -16.75 3.68 7.43
N LEU A 61 -15.78 3.88 6.54
CA LEU A 61 -15.89 4.87 5.46
C LEU A 61 -17.04 4.55 4.49
N GLN A 62 -17.28 3.27 4.18
CA GLN A 62 -18.40 2.84 3.37
C GLN A 62 -19.76 3.17 4.04
N LYS A 63 -19.88 2.95 5.36
CA LYS A 63 -21.06 3.37 6.13
C LYS A 63 -21.26 4.89 6.11
N VAL A 64 -20.16 5.66 6.20
CA VAL A 64 -20.24 7.12 6.08
C VAL A 64 -20.79 7.52 4.71
N ILE A 65 -20.35 6.88 3.64
CA ILE A 65 -20.82 7.14 2.27
C ILE A 65 -22.30 6.72 2.10
N GLU A 66 -22.73 5.62 2.71
CA GLU A 66 -24.13 5.19 2.69
C GLU A 66 -25.07 6.25 3.33
N VAL A 67 -24.64 6.84 4.45
CA VAL A 67 -25.39 7.88 5.17
C VAL A 67 -25.25 9.25 4.49
N LYS A 68 -24.08 9.56 3.94
CA LYS A 68 -23.76 10.84 3.30
C LYS A 68 -23.01 10.61 1.96
N PRO A 69 -23.77 10.36 0.86
CA PRO A 69 -23.18 10.03 -0.45
C PRO A 69 -22.38 11.17 -1.10
N ASP A 70 -22.49 12.39 -0.59
CA ASP A 70 -21.77 13.58 -1.04
C ASP A 70 -20.54 13.90 -0.17
N ASN A 71 -20.07 12.97 0.66
CA ASN A 71 -18.86 13.15 1.46
C ASN A 71 -17.60 12.89 0.63
N SER A 72 -17.10 13.92 -0.04
CA SER A 72 -15.87 13.86 -0.85
C SER A 72 -14.65 13.36 -0.08
N ASN A 73 -14.51 13.77 1.19
CA ASN A 73 -13.41 13.32 2.05
C ASN A 73 -13.43 11.81 2.32
N ALA A 74 -14.60 11.20 2.48
CA ALA A 74 -14.70 9.75 2.67
C ALA A 74 -14.22 9.01 1.41
N TYR A 75 -14.61 9.45 0.23
CA TYR A 75 -14.11 8.89 -1.03
C TYR A 75 -12.60 9.12 -1.20
N ASN A 76 -12.11 10.34 -0.94
CA ASN A 76 -10.68 10.61 -1.01
C ASN A 76 -9.88 9.71 -0.06
N THR A 77 -10.36 9.51 1.16
CA THR A 77 -9.70 8.65 2.15
C THR A 77 -9.68 7.18 1.70
N LEU A 78 -10.78 6.67 1.12
CA LEU A 78 -10.78 5.34 0.49
C LEU A 78 -9.79 5.25 -0.66
N GLY A 79 -9.70 6.30 -1.49
CA GLY A 79 -8.70 6.40 -2.55
C GLY A 79 -7.27 6.24 -2.02
N ILE A 80 -6.93 6.99 -0.97
CA ILE A 80 -5.61 6.92 -0.32
C ILE A 80 -5.33 5.51 0.23
N ILE A 81 -6.30 4.89 0.90
CA ILE A 81 -6.15 3.54 1.45
C ILE A 81 -5.83 2.53 0.33
N TYR A 82 -6.60 2.54 -0.76
CA TYR A 82 -6.38 1.61 -1.86
C TYR A 82 -5.08 1.90 -2.63
N GLN A 83 -4.69 3.17 -2.76
CA GLN A 83 -3.40 3.55 -3.36
C GLN A 83 -2.22 3.03 -2.52
N ASN A 84 -2.29 3.16 -1.19
CA ASN A 84 -1.26 2.63 -0.29
C ASN A 84 -1.20 1.09 -0.32
N LYS A 85 -2.35 0.40 -0.37
CA LYS A 85 -2.38 -1.06 -0.58
C LYS A 85 -1.70 -1.46 -1.90
N ALA A 86 -1.92 -0.71 -2.97
CA ALA A 86 -1.26 -0.96 -4.24
C ALA A 86 0.25 -0.74 -4.17
N ALA A 87 0.71 0.32 -3.51
CA ALA A 87 2.14 0.60 -3.33
C ALA A 87 2.84 -0.55 -2.60
N ALA A 88 2.29 -1.01 -1.47
CA ALA A 88 2.82 -2.14 -0.72
C ALA A 88 2.89 -3.44 -1.56
N LEU A 89 1.89 -3.68 -2.43
CA LEU A 89 1.90 -4.82 -3.34
C LEU A 89 2.98 -4.66 -4.44
N PHE A 90 3.23 -3.46 -4.95
CA PHE A 90 4.31 -3.23 -5.90
C PHE A 90 5.69 -3.47 -5.26
N ASP A 91 5.88 -3.05 -4.02
CA ASP A 91 7.11 -3.33 -3.27
C ASP A 91 7.30 -4.84 -3.08
N LYS A 92 6.24 -5.55 -2.68
CA LYS A 92 6.25 -7.02 -2.57
C LYS A 92 6.57 -7.69 -3.91
N ARG A 93 5.95 -7.24 -5.01
CA ARG A 93 6.24 -7.74 -6.37
C ARG A 93 7.72 -7.58 -6.72
N ASN A 94 8.31 -6.41 -6.43
CA ASN A 94 9.71 -6.12 -6.73
C ASN A 94 10.68 -7.01 -5.93
N ALA A 95 10.28 -7.44 -4.73
CA ALA A 95 11.04 -8.36 -3.88
C ALA A 95 10.80 -9.85 -4.21
N THR A 96 9.84 -10.17 -5.09
CA THR A 96 9.46 -11.55 -5.43
C THR A 96 10.28 -12.04 -6.62
N ALA A 97 11.04 -13.13 -6.41
CA ALA A 97 11.90 -13.72 -7.43
C ALA A 97 11.15 -14.63 -8.42
N ASP A 98 10.01 -15.19 -8.00
CA ASP A 98 9.16 -16.03 -8.84
C ASP A 98 8.30 -15.17 -9.78
N ASN A 99 8.43 -15.38 -11.08
CA ASN A 99 7.75 -14.56 -12.08
C ASN A 99 6.22 -14.74 -12.09
N ASP A 100 5.72 -15.96 -11.84
CA ASP A 100 4.28 -16.22 -11.83
C ASP A 100 3.63 -15.61 -10.60
N GLU A 101 4.29 -15.69 -9.46
CA GLU A 101 3.84 -15.02 -8.23
C GLU A 101 3.92 -13.49 -8.36
N ALA A 102 5.01 -12.96 -8.92
CA ALA A 102 5.14 -11.53 -9.19
C ALA A 102 4.03 -11.00 -10.11
N ALA A 103 3.63 -11.76 -11.14
CA ALA A 103 2.53 -11.38 -12.03
C ALA A 103 1.17 -11.36 -11.32
N LYS A 104 0.91 -12.29 -10.41
CA LYS A 104 -0.30 -12.28 -9.58
C LYS A 104 -0.34 -11.05 -8.66
N ILE A 105 0.78 -10.75 -8.01
CA ILE A 105 0.90 -9.57 -7.14
C ILE A 105 0.70 -8.27 -7.94
N ASP A 106 1.26 -8.16 -9.13
CA ASP A 106 1.07 -7.02 -10.04
C ASP A 106 -0.41 -6.82 -10.40
N THR A 107 -1.11 -7.90 -10.67
CA THR A 107 -2.55 -7.86 -10.94
C THR A 107 -3.33 -7.33 -9.74
N GLN A 108 -3.05 -7.81 -8.53
CA GLN A 108 -3.68 -7.33 -7.30
C GLN A 108 -3.37 -5.84 -7.03
N ALA A 109 -2.13 -5.41 -7.29
CA ALA A 109 -1.74 -4.00 -7.15
C ALA A 109 -2.56 -3.11 -8.10
N LYS A 110 -2.67 -3.49 -9.37
CA LYS A 110 -3.46 -2.77 -10.38
C LYS A 110 -4.96 -2.74 -10.04
N GLU A 111 -5.51 -3.79 -9.45
CA GLU A 111 -6.90 -3.80 -8.96
C GLU A 111 -7.11 -2.79 -7.83
N ASN A 112 -6.17 -2.68 -6.89
CA ASN A 112 -6.24 -1.66 -5.85
C ASN A 112 -6.10 -0.24 -6.43
N LEU A 113 -5.22 -0.01 -7.42
CA LEU A 113 -5.17 1.27 -8.12
C LEU A 113 -6.50 1.62 -8.82
N ARG A 114 -7.18 0.65 -9.42
CA ARG A 114 -8.51 0.89 -10.02
C ARG A 114 -9.58 1.24 -8.97
N LYS A 115 -9.50 0.64 -7.78
CA LYS A 115 -10.37 1.02 -6.65
C LYS A 115 -10.05 2.43 -6.17
N ALA A 116 -8.76 2.78 -6.05
CA ALA A 116 -8.34 4.14 -5.73
C ALA A 116 -8.85 5.15 -6.75
N MET A 117 -8.66 4.88 -8.04
CA MET A 117 -9.14 5.70 -9.14
C MET A 117 -10.63 6.02 -9.02
N LYS A 118 -11.48 4.99 -8.88
CA LYS A 118 -12.93 5.18 -8.77
C LYS A 118 -13.33 6.06 -7.59
N ASN A 119 -12.64 5.93 -6.48
CA ASN A 119 -12.90 6.75 -5.30
C ASN A 119 -12.45 8.20 -5.50
N TYR A 120 -11.28 8.42 -6.09
CA TYR A 120 -10.83 9.79 -6.40
C TYR A 120 -11.69 10.44 -7.49
N GLU A 121 -12.09 9.69 -8.53
CA GLU A 121 -13.07 10.19 -9.52
C GLU A 121 -14.34 10.69 -8.84
N LYS A 122 -14.85 9.92 -7.86
CA LYS A 122 -16.03 10.33 -7.10
C LYS A 122 -15.79 11.56 -6.22
N ALA A 123 -14.63 11.67 -5.59
CA ALA A 123 -14.28 12.85 -4.82
C ALA A 123 -14.19 14.11 -5.70
N THR A 124 -13.63 14.01 -6.92
CA THR A 124 -13.55 15.14 -7.87
C THR A 124 -14.89 15.49 -8.50
N GLU A 125 -15.84 14.53 -8.64
CA GLU A 125 -17.22 14.83 -9.05
C GLU A 125 -17.94 15.67 -8.01
N ILE A 126 -17.71 15.42 -6.71
CA ILE A 126 -18.37 16.13 -5.60
C ILE A 126 -17.72 17.50 -5.38
N GLU A 127 -16.38 17.57 -5.43
CA GLU A 127 -15.60 18.80 -5.24
C GLU A 127 -14.64 19.03 -6.43
N PRO A 128 -15.15 19.51 -7.58
CA PRO A 128 -14.35 19.63 -8.80
C PRO A 128 -13.22 20.66 -8.71
N ASP A 129 -13.33 21.63 -7.79
CA ASP A 129 -12.33 22.69 -7.59
C ASP A 129 -11.20 22.27 -6.64
N ASN A 130 -11.28 21.07 -6.04
CA ASN A 130 -10.28 20.58 -5.12
C ASN A 130 -9.07 20.00 -5.86
N GLN A 131 -8.06 20.84 -6.06
CA GLN A 131 -6.84 20.48 -6.79
C GLN A 131 -6.10 19.27 -6.18
N SER A 132 -6.21 19.04 -4.87
CA SER A 132 -5.53 17.90 -4.24
C SER A 132 -6.11 16.56 -4.70
N TYR A 133 -7.41 16.48 -4.96
CA TYR A 133 -8.05 15.28 -5.50
C TYR A 133 -7.61 14.99 -6.94
N TRP A 134 -7.47 16.04 -7.75
CA TRP A 134 -6.95 15.92 -9.11
C TRP A 134 -5.49 15.48 -9.15
N ARG A 135 -4.66 15.93 -8.19
CA ARG A 135 -3.28 15.43 -8.04
C ARG A 135 -3.23 13.93 -7.74
N SER A 136 -4.11 13.46 -6.85
CA SER A 136 -4.23 12.05 -6.55
C SER A 136 -4.67 11.24 -7.77
N LEU A 137 -5.65 11.73 -8.53
CA LEU A 137 -6.08 11.13 -9.79
C LEU A 137 -4.96 11.09 -10.83
N PHE A 138 -4.22 12.18 -11.01
CA PHE A 138 -3.07 12.24 -11.91
C PHE A 138 -2.07 11.10 -11.60
N GLN A 139 -1.71 10.94 -10.34
CA GLN A 139 -0.77 9.89 -9.91
C GLN A 139 -1.30 8.48 -10.24
N VAL A 140 -2.57 8.22 -9.95
CA VAL A 140 -3.18 6.91 -10.20
C VAL A 140 -3.35 6.65 -11.69
N TYR A 141 -3.79 7.63 -12.49
CA TYR A 141 -3.88 7.50 -13.94
C TYR A 141 -2.52 7.22 -14.57
N THR A 142 -1.47 7.94 -14.13
CA THR A 142 -0.08 7.71 -14.56
C THR A 142 0.36 6.27 -14.23
N SER A 143 0.11 5.81 -13.02
CA SER A 143 0.47 4.46 -12.58
C SER A 143 -0.28 3.35 -13.34
N LEU A 144 -1.48 3.65 -13.86
CA LEU A 144 -2.29 2.75 -14.70
C LEU A 144 -1.99 2.88 -16.21
N GLY A 145 -1.12 3.80 -16.62
CA GLY A 145 -0.79 4.07 -18.02
C GLY A 145 -1.92 4.77 -18.80
N MET A 146 -2.82 5.48 -18.11
CA MET A 146 -3.96 6.19 -18.69
C MET A 146 -3.57 7.63 -19.03
N ASN A 147 -2.67 7.79 -20.01
CA ASN A 147 -1.95 9.04 -20.28
C ASN A 147 -2.88 10.24 -20.57
N GLU A 148 -3.89 10.08 -21.43
CA GLU A 148 -4.84 11.17 -21.75
C GLU A 148 -5.60 11.66 -20.50
N LYS A 149 -6.03 10.73 -19.64
CA LYS A 149 -6.70 11.08 -18.38
C LYS A 149 -5.73 11.72 -17.39
N ALA A 150 -4.47 11.27 -17.35
CA ALA A 150 -3.43 11.85 -16.51
C ALA A 150 -3.16 13.31 -16.90
N GLU A 151 -3.01 13.60 -18.20
CA GLU A 151 -2.83 14.98 -18.69
C GLU A 151 -4.00 15.89 -18.29
N ALA A 152 -5.24 15.44 -18.50
CA ALA A 152 -6.42 16.20 -18.10
C ALA A 152 -6.50 16.43 -16.58
N ALA A 153 -6.11 15.44 -15.77
CA ALA A 153 -6.06 15.57 -14.33
C ALA A 153 -4.94 16.52 -13.86
N MET A 154 -3.78 16.49 -14.53
CA MET A 154 -2.65 17.38 -14.27
C MET A 154 -3.04 18.85 -14.48
N GLU A 155 -3.72 19.16 -15.60
CA GLU A 155 -4.22 20.52 -15.88
C GLU A 155 -5.17 21.00 -14.78
N LYS A 156 -6.14 20.16 -14.37
CA LYS A 156 -7.08 20.49 -13.29
C LYS A 156 -6.43 20.62 -11.92
N ALA A 157 -5.33 19.90 -11.70
CA ALA A 157 -4.52 19.98 -10.49
C ALA A 157 -3.66 21.26 -10.41
N GLY A 158 -3.58 22.04 -11.51
CA GLY A 158 -2.75 23.24 -11.59
C GLY A 158 -1.24 22.96 -11.60
N MET A 159 -0.84 21.85 -12.23
CA MET A 159 0.55 21.40 -12.34
C MET A 159 1.10 21.65 -13.74
#